data_2a0d4456ad3325463430a727bc143e15
#
_entry.id   2a0d4456ad3325463430a727bc143e15
#
_cell.length_a   1.000
_cell.length_b   1.000
_cell.length_c   1.000
_cell.angle_alpha   90.00
_cell.angle_beta   90.00
_cell.angle_gamma   90.00
#
_symmetry.space_group_name_H-M   'P 1'
#
loop_
_entity.id
_entity.type
_entity.pdbx_description
1 polymer ?
#
loop_
_entity_poly.entity_id
_entity_poly.type
_entity_poly.pdbx_seq_one_letter_code
_entity_poly.pdbx_strand_id
1 'polypeptide(L)'
;MPSMGADGDVIDISLHTVKIQNFDKTIVTVPTHRLVSDSYANWRGMAESGGRRIKRSLMLDQNSIRFLTPEEVSGLKRFKLLKDYLVAKSTEIDEWNERELSGEDAPVNARRLTNVGTLRAYILAYLEWHPRIDTNFTLLVRQRDPTPLGLPMQIYCFTDTTVWHEYEGIQGDIFDHLLAILPEFDLRVFQEPSGLDVREVPPGKGAA
;
A
#
# COMPACT_ATOMS: atom_id res chain seq x y z
N MET A 1 -11.10 -11.91 -20.41
CA MET A 1 -11.21 -11.02 -21.62
C MET A 1 -12.21 -9.90 -21.32
N PRO A 2 -11.79 -8.83 -20.60
CA PRO A 2 -12.72 -7.77 -20.20
C PRO A 2 -13.39 -7.05 -21.39
N SER A 3 -12.65 -6.87 -22.49
CA SER A 3 -13.18 -6.24 -23.72
C SER A 3 -14.37 -6.99 -24.36
N MET A 4 -14.53 -8.26 -24.01
CA MET A 4 -15.64 -9.11 -24.47
C MET A 4 -16.65 -9.38 -23.36
N GLY A 5 -16.54 -8.75 -22.21
CA GLY A 5 -17.39 -9.01 -21.04
C GLY A 5 -17.22 -10.42 -20.46
N ALA A 6 -16.09 -11.08 -20.73
CA ALA A 6 -15.82 -12.44 -20.26
C ALA A 6 -14.84 -12.41 -19.10
N ASP A 7 -15.31 -12.75 -17.89
CA ASP A 7 -14.53 -12.83 -16.65
C ASP A 7 -15.08 -13.97 -15.78
N GLY A 8 -14.56 -15.17 -16.00
CA GLY A 8 -15.04 -16.38 -15.33
C GLY A 8 -14.42 -17.66 -15.87
N ASP A 9 -15.11 -18.77 -15.70
CA ASP A 9 -14.65 -20.09 -16.05
C ASP A 9 -15.15 -20.54 -17.43
N VAL A 10 -14.28 -21.17 -18.22
CA VAL A 10 -14.63 -21.80 -19.48
C VAL A 10 -15.48 -23.04 -19.19
N ILE A 11 -16.72 -23.06 -19.67
CA ILE A 11 -17.64 -24.19 -19.46
C ILE A 11 -17.84 -25.07 -20.71
N ASP A 12 -17.56 -24.52 -21.92
CA ASP A 12 -17.70 -25.26 -23.16
C ASP A 12 -16.75 -24.68 -24.24
N ILE A 13 -16.14 -25.56 -25.03
CA ILE A 13 -15.28 -25.20 -26.15
C ILE A 13 -15.77 -25.94 -27.39
N SER A 14 -16.25 -25.21 -28.37
CA SER A 14 -16.65 -25.75 -29.69
C SER A 14 -15.75 -25.18 -30.80
N LEU A 15 -15.94 -25.64 -32.03
CA LEU A 15 -15.09 -25.26 -33.16
C LEU A 15 -15.06 -23.74 -33.40
N HIS A 16 -16.15 -23.07 -33.21
CA HIS A 16 -16.32 -21.64 -33.54
C HIS A 16 -16.51 -20.74 -32.33
N THR A 17 -16.88 -21.29 -31.18
CA THR A 17 -17.23 -20.55 -29.99
C THR A 17 -16.73 -21.20 -28.70
N VAL A 18 -16.40 -20.35 -27.71
CA VAL A 18 -16.13 -20.73 -26.34
C VAL A 18 -17.15 -20.09 -25.44
N LYS A 19 -17.81 -20.87 -24.57
CA LYS A 19 -18.72 -20.35 -23.56
C LYS A 19 -18.00 -20.19 -22.25
N ILE A 20 -18.13 -19.00 -21.66
CA ILE A 20 -17.52 -18.61 -20.40
C ILE A 20 -18.65 -18.25 -19.43
N GLN A 21 -18.71 -18.94 -18.30
CA GLN A 21 -19.57 -18.55 -17.20
C GLN A 21 -18.85 -17.54 -16.33
N ASN A 22 -19.31 -16.30 -16.37
CA ASN A 22 -18.81 -15.23 -15.53
C ASN A 22 -19.05 -15.49 -14.04
N PHE A 23 -18.34 -14.81 -13.17
CA PHE A 23 -18.50 -14.93 -11.72
C PHE A 23 -19.89 -14.49 -11.23
N ASP A 24 -20.58 -13.60 -11.96
CA ASP A 24 -21.97 -13.20 -11.72
C ASP A 24 -23.00 -14.21 -12.26
N LYS A 25 -22.55 -15.38 -12.77
CA LYS A 25 -23.34 -16.47 -13.33
C LYS A 25 -23.93 -16.20 -14.72
N THR A 26 -23.67 -15.06 -15.34
CA THR A 26 -24.01 -14.85 -16.74
C THR A 26 -23.12 -15.71 -17.64
N ILE A 27 -23.62 -16.05 -18.84
CA ILE A 27 -22.84 -16.82 -19.82
C ILE A 27 -22.55 -15.93 -21.03
N VAL A 28 -21.25 -15.77 -21.31
CA VAL A 28 -20.77 -15.05 -22.49
C VAL A 28 -20.24 -16.06 -23.50
N THR A 29 -20.60 -15.88 -24.78
CA THR A 29 -20.07 -16.69 -25.88
C THR A 29 -19.06 -15.86 -26.66
N VAL A 30 -17.81 -16.32 -26.67
CA VAL A 30 -16.68 -15.68 -27.35
C VAL A 30 -16.32 -16.48 -28.60
N PRO A 31 -16.14 -15.85 -29.78
CA PRO A 31 -15.63 -16.55 -30.96
C PRO A 31 -14.22 -17.11 -30.71
N THR A 32 -13.98 -18.38 -31.11
CA THR A 32 -12.71 -19.08 -30.85
C THR A 32 -11.50 -18.32 -31.41
N HIS A 33 -11.64 -17.66 -32.58
CA HIS A 33 -10.54 -16.89 -33.18
C HIS A 33 -10.06 -15.74 -32.29
N ARG A 34 -10.92 -15.18 -31.41
CA ARG A 34 -10.55 -14.12 -30.47
C ARG A 34 -9.60 -14.61 -29.39
N LEU A 35 -9.66 -15.88 -29.00
CA LEU A 35 -8.71 -16.48 -28.08
C LEU A 35 -7.32 -16.69 -28.70
N VAL A 36 -7.22 -16.61 -30.03
CA VAL A 36 -5.95 -16.70 -30.76
C VAL A 36 -5.39 -15.31 -31.05
N SER A 37 -6.27 -14.34 -31.39
CA SER A 37 -5.86 -12.99 -31.82
C SER A 37 -5.68 -12.00 -30.66
N ASP A 38 -6.44 -12.15 -29.60
CA ASP A 38 -6.48 -11.17 -28.52
C ASP A 38 -5.69 -11.63 -27.29
N SER A 39 -5.12 -10.70 -26.55
CA SER A 39 -4.49 -11.01 -25.27
C SER A 39 -5.54 -11.14 -24.16
N TYR A 40 -5.37 -12.09 -23.28
CA TYR A 40 -6.21 -12.28 -22.09
C TYR A 40 -5.38 -12.74 -20.89
N ALA A 41 -5.86 -12.43 -19.69
CA ALA A 41 -5.25 -12.93 -18.46
C ALA A 41 -5.84 -14.31 -18.12
N ASN A 42 -4.97 -15.29 -17.92
CA ASN A 42 -5.34 -16.60 -17.41
C ASN A 42 -5.02 -16.68 -15.92
N TRP A 43 -6.07 -16.82 -15.10
CA TRP A 43 -5.97 -16.87 -13.64
C TRP A 43 -5.49 -18.21 -13.08
N ARG A 44 -5.31 -19.24 -13.94
CA ARG A 44 -4.87 -20.57 -13.52
C ARG A 44 -3.54 -20.50 -12.77
N GLY A 45 -2.58 -19.74 -13.27
CA GLY A 45 -1.28 -19.58 -12.60
C GLY A 45 -1.40 -18.95 -11.21
N MET A 46 -2.35 -18.04 -11.00
CA MET A 46 -2.63 -17.49 -9.66
C MET A 46 -3.27 -18.55 -8.75
N ALA A 47 -4.27 -19.29 -9.26
CA ALA A 47 -4.94 -20.33 -8.48
C ALA A 47 -3.97 -21.45 -8.05
N GLU A 48 -3.00 -21.82 -8.92
CA GLU A 48 -2.00 -22.85 -8.65
C GLU A 48 -0.81 -22.33 -7.80
N SER A 49 -0.59 -21.03 -7.70
CA SER A 49 0.54 -20.45 -6.94
C SER A 49 0.38 -20.51 -5.42
N GLY A 50 -0.82 -20.74 -4.92
CA GLY A 50 -1.12 -20.77 -3.48
C GLY A 50 -1.31 -19.39 -2.84
N GLY A 51 -0.97 -18.29 -3.55
CA GLY A 51 -1.05 -16.92 -3.02
C GLY A 51 -1.76 -15.95 -3.95
N ARG A 52 -2.51 -15.00 -3.38
CA ARG A 52 -3.17 -13.94 -4.13
C ARG A 52 -2.58 -12.58 -3.80
N ARG A 53 -2.29 -11.79 -4.83
CA ARG A 53 -1.59 -10.51 -4.69
C ARG A 53 -2.47 -9.41 -4.13
N ILE A 54 -2.00 -8.75 -3.08
CA ILE A 54 -2.45 -7.44 -2.64
C ILE A 54 -1.55 -6.38 -3.31
N LYS A 55 -2.15 -5.46 -4.05
CA LYS A 55 -1.47 -4.30 -4.63
C LYS A 55 -2.37 -3.09 -4.45
N ARG A 56 -2.22 -2.41 -3.33
CA ARG A 56 -3.06 -1.29 -2.93
C ARG A 56 -2.21 -0.19 -2.30
N SER A 57 -2.66 1.06 -2.34
CA SER A 57 -1.94 2.19 -1.77
C SER A 57 -2.76 2.89 -0.70
N LEU A 58 -2.09 3.36 0.36
CA LEU A 58 -2.58 4.41 1.24
C LEU A 58 -2.21 5.74 0.61
N MET A 59 -3.17 6.65 0.50
CA MET A 59 -2.95 7.99 -0.02
C MET A 59 -2.69 8.92 1.17
N LEU A 60 -1.42 9.29 1.39
CA LEU A 60 -1.01 10.12 2.53
C LEU A 60 -1.07 11.60 2.17
N ASP A 61 -1.55 12.42 3.12
CA ASP A 61 -1.48 13.87 3.01
C ASP A 61 -0.01 14.32 3.05
N GLN A 62 0.46 14.93 1.96
CA GLN A 62 1.85 15.37 1.82
C GLN A 62 2.22 16.44 2.86
N ASN A 63 1.27 17.24 3.31
CA ASN A 63 1.50 18.28 4.33
C ASN A 63 1.75 17.71 5.73
N SER A 64 1.43 16.43 5.95
CA SER A 64 1.73 15.75 7.21
C SER A 64 3.14 15.14 7.26
N ILE A 65 3.89 15.19 6.16
CA ILE A 65 5.23 14.60 6.08
C ILE A 65 6.26 15.55 6.68
N ARG A 66 7.03 15.05 7.65
CA ARG A 66 8.05 15.83 8.35
C ARG A 66 9.16 14.95 8.93
N PHE A 67 10.21 15.60 9.39
CA PHE A 67 11.21 14.93 10.21
C PHE A 67 10.67 14.64 11.61
N LEU A 68 11.12 13.55 12.20
CA LEU A 68 10.87 13.20 13.59
C LEU A 68 11.84 13.94 14.52
N THR A 69 11.35 14.28 15.71
CA THR A 69 12.20 14.76 16.79
C THR A 69 12.84 13.57 17.54
N PRO A 70 13.93 13.80 18.32
CA PRO A 70 14.53 12.73 19.13
C PRO A 70 13.56 12.10 20.14
N GLU A 71 12.66 12.91 20.72
CA GLU A 71 11.63 12.46 21.66
C GLU A 71 10.61 11.54 20.98
N GLU A 72 10.20 11.88 19.76
CA GLU A 72 9.28 11.07 18.96
C GLU A 72 9.92 9.75 18.55
N VAL A 73 11.18 9.78 18.12
CA VAL A 73 11.95 8.55 17.82
C VAL A 73 12.03 7.65 19.07
N SER A 74 12.27 8.25 20.24
CA SER A 74 12.28 7.50 21.50
C SER A 74 10.90 6.93 21.83
N GLY A 75 9.83 7.70 21.63
CA GLY A 75 8.45 7.26 21.84
C GLY A 75 8.05 6.08 20.91
N LEU A 76 8.51 6.09 19.66
CA LEU A 76 8.24 5.03 18.70
C LEU A 76 8.96 3.71 19.02
N LYS A 77 9.98 3.70 19.88
CA LYS A 77 10.64 2.46 20.37
C LYS A 77 9.69 1.53 21.14
N ARG A 78 8.55 2.03 21.60
CA ARG A 78 7.49 1.19 22.19
C ARG A 78 6.86 0.20 21.20
N PHE A 79 6.93 0.48 19.89
CA PHE A 79 6.46 -0.43 18.85
C PHE A 79 7.45 -1.56 18.66
N LYS A 80 7.09 -2.77 19.07
CA LYS A 80 7.96 -3.95 19.01
C LYS A 80 8.54 -4.18 17.61
N LEU A 81 7.72 -3.99 16.57
CA LEU A 81 8.10 -4.18 15.16
C LEU A 81 9.08 -3.12 14.62
N LEU A 82 9.20 -1.97 15.30
CA LEU A 82 10.11 -0.90 14.89
C LEU A 82 11.42 -0.85 15.67
N LYS A 83 11.50 -1.55 16.80
CA LYS A 83 12.62 -1.39 17.73
C LYS A 83 13.99 -1.58 17.05
N ASP A 84 14.16 -2.69 16.36
CA ASP A 84 15.43 -3.04 15.72
C ASP A 84 15.75 -2.11 14.54
N TYR A 85 14.75 -1.77 13.75
CA TYR A 85 14.88 -0.79 12.68
C TYR A 85 15.30 0.59 13.20
N LEU A 86 14.65 1.08 14.26
CA LEU A 86 14.99 2.41 14.82
C LEU A 86 16.42 2.45 15.40
N VAL A 87 16.87 1.38 16.05
CA VAL A 87 18.23 1.29 16.55
C VAL A 87 19.22 1.32 15.38
N ALA A 88 19.08 0.41 14.42
CA ALA A 88 19.97 0.30 13.27
C ALA A 88 20.00 1.59 12.44
N LYS A 89 18.82 2.19 12.19
CA LYS A 89 18.73 3.40 11.36
C LYS A 89 19.23 4.65 12.06
N SER A 90 19.04 4.78 13.37
CA SER A 90 19.64 5.87 14.14
C SER A 90 21.15 5.79 14.11
N THR A 91 21.72 4.61 14.37
CA THR A 91 23.19 4.42 14.30
C THR A 91 23.74 4.78 12.92
N GLU A 92 23.11 4.29 11.83
CA GLU A 92 23.52 4.64 10.46
C GLU A 92 23.52 6.16 10.21
N ILE A 93 22.48 6.84 10.70
CA ILE A 93 22.33 8.29 10.55
C ILE A 93 23.38 9.04 11.36
N ASP A 94 23.61 8.63 12.61
CA ASP A 94 24.57 9.26 13.50
C ASP A 94 26.01 9.10 12.96
N GLU A 95 26.41 7.90 12.55
CA GLU A 95 27.70 7.63 11.92
C GLU A 95 27.92 8.45 10.64
N TRP A 96 26.86 8.62 9.82
CA TRP A 96 26.94 9.45 8.62
C TRP A 96 27.10 10.93 8.99
N ASN A 97 26.31 11.43 9.93
CA ASN A 97 26.37 12.82 10.36
C ASN A 97 27.74 13.14 11.00
N GLU A 98 28.28 12.27 11.82
CA GLU A 98 29.61 12.44 12.44
C GLU A 98 30.73 12.51 11.40
N ARG A 99 30.61 11.75 10.31
CA ARG A 99 31.62 11.71 9.25
C ARG A 99 31.53 12.90 8.29
N GLU A 100 30.33 13.33 7.94
CA GLU A 100 30.09 14.28 6.84
C GLU A 100 29.84 15.72 7.32
N LEU A 101 29.50 15.91 8.61
CA LEU A 101 29.16 17.23 9.14
C LEU A 101 30.25 17.77 10.08
N SER A 102 30.50 19.07 9.99
CA SER A 102 31.22 19.83 10.99
C SER A 102 30.26 20.44 12.02
N GLY A 103 30.75 20.80 13.19
CA GLY A 103 29.92 21.42 14.24
C GLY A 103 29.31 22.78 13.87
N GLU A 104 29.74 23.38 12.75
CA GLU A 104 29.23 24.67 12.22
C GLU A 104 28.13 24.48 11.15
N ASP A 105 27.83 23.22 10.75
CA ASP A 105 26.86 22.94 9.71
C ASP A 105 25.44 23.25 10.15
N ALA A 106 24.65 23.82 9.24
CA ALA A 106 23.24 24.07 9.49
C ALA A 106 22.46 22.74 9.66
N PRO A 107 21.46 22.69 10.55
CA PRO A 107 20.66 21.46 10.81
C PRO A 107 20.01 20.83 9.58
N VAL A 108 19.83 21.60 8.49
CA VAL A 108 19.28 21.11 7.22
C VAL A 108 20.22 20.13 6.52
N ASN A 109 21.53 20.20 6.80
CA ASN A 109 22.52 19.31 6.22
C ASN A 109 22.54 17.94 6.89
N ALA A 110 22.00 17.82 8.12
CA ALA A 110 21.95 16.57 8.85
C ALA A 110 20.89 15.61 8.28
N ARG A 111 21.27 14.34 8.15
CA ARG A 111 20.29 13.27 7.90
C ARG A 111 19.45 13.06 9.16
N ARG A 112 18.16 12.86 8.96
CA ARG A 112 17.21 12.63 10.06
C ARG A 112 16.13 11.63 9.63
N LEU A 113 15.53 10.95 10.61
CA LEU A 113 14.35 10.12 10.39
C LEU A 113 13.14 10.97 10.01
N THR A 114 12.34 10.46 9.09
CA THR A 114 11.03 11.03 8.73
C THR A 114 9.90 10.14 9.23
N ASN A 115 8.76 10.73 9.55
CA ASN A 115 7.58 9.99 9.94
C ASN A 115 7.11 9.01 8.85
N VAL A 116 7.10 9.43 7.58
CA VAL A 116 6.69 8.58 6.45
C VAL A 116 7.69 7.44 6.19
N GLY A 117 8.99 7.67 6.37
CA GLY A 117 10.02 6.63 6.26
C GLY A 117 9.89 5.59 7.37
N THR A 118 9.59 6.03 8.58
CA THR A 118 9.37 5.15 9.74
C THR A 118 8.05 4.37 9.61
N LEU A 119 6.97 4.99 9.13
CA LEU A 119 5.74 4.27 8.78
C LEU A 119 5.99 3.18 7.74
N ARG A 120 6.76 3.47 6.68
CA ARG A 120 7.11 2.47 5.66
C ARG A 120 7.81 1.25 6.26
N ALA A 121 8.76 1.48 7.16
CA ALA A 121 9.45 0.40 7.87
C ALA A 121 8.50 -0.40 8.77
N TYR A 122 7.59 0.30 9.45
CA TYR A 122 6.56 -0.35 10.26
C TYR A 122 5.65 -1.25 9.42
N ILE A 123 5.15 -0.74 8.30
CA ILE A 123 4.27 -1.51 7.42
C ILE A 123 4.98 -2.77 6.90
N LEU A 124 6.26 -2.65 6.52
CA LEU A 124 7.05 -3.80 6.06
C LEU A 124 7.15 -4.85 7.17
N ALA A 125 7.60 -4.47 8.36
CA ALA A 125 7.74 -5.37 9.50
C ALA A 125 6.39 -5.97 9.94
N TYR A 126 5.29 -5.20 9.84
CA TYR A 126 3.95 -5.68 10.14
C TYR A 126 3.51 -6.78 9.15
N LEU A 127 3.77 -6.60 7.87
CA LEU A 127 3.42 -7.59 6.84
C LEU A 127 4.30 -8.84 6.95
N GLU A 128 5.58 -8.70 7.27
CA GLU A 128 6.49 -9.83 7.55
C GLU A 128 6.06 -10.66 8.76
N TRP A 129 5.51 -9.98 9.77
CA TRP A 129 5.01 -10.62 10.99
C TRP A 129 3.60 -11.21 10.82
N HIS A 130 2.83 -10.76 9.83
CA HIS A 130 1.42 -11.10 9.68
C HIS A 130 1.24 -12.57 9.25
N PRO A 131 0.48 -13.41 10.01
CA PRO A 131 0.43 -14.86 9.81
C PRO A 131 -0.19 -15.32 8.49
N ARG A 132 -0.96 -14.44 7.82
CA ARG A 132 -1.65 -14.72 6.56
C ARG A 132 -1.00 -14.08 5.34
N ILE A 133 0.23 -13.55 5.49
CA ILE A 133 1.06 -13.04 4.38
C ILE A 133 2.18 -14.04 4.12
N ASP A 134 2.28 -14.48 2.86
CA ASP A 134 3.34 -15.40 2.45
C ASP A 134 4.60 -14.61 2.05
N THR A 135 5.62 -14.70 2.90
CA THR A 135 6.91 -14.02 2.72
C THR A 135 7.81 -14.69 1.69
N ASN A 136 7.45 -15.86 1.16
CA ASN A 136 8.18 -16.48 0.04
C ASN A 136 7.91 -15.76 -1.28
N PHE A 137 6.82 -15.02 -1.38
CA PHE A 137 6.54 -14.14 -2.51
C PHE A 137 7.14 -12.76 -2.30
N THR A 138 7.13 -11.96 -3.36
CA THR A 138 7.59 -10.58 -3.31
C THR A 138 6.78 -9.78 -2.29
N LEU A 139 7.46 -9.24 -1.29
CA LEU A 139 6.91 -8.32 -0.32
C LEU A 139 7.64 -6.98 -0.44
N LEU A 140 6.88 -5.91 -0.68
CA LEU A 140 7.43 -4.58 -0.93
C LEU A 140 6.48 -3.50 -0.43
N VAL A 141 7.03 -2.53 0.30
CA VAL A 141 6.35 -1.29 0.68
C VAL A 141 7.14 -0.12 0.12
N ARG A 142 6.51 0.69 -0.73
CA ARG A 142 7.20 1.78 -1.43
C ARG A 142 6.35 3.02 -1.60
N GLN A 143 7.00 4.16 -1.61
CA GLN A 143 6.40 5.39 -2.09
C GLN A 143 6.34 5.37 -3.62
N ARG A 144 5.23 5.82 -4.17
CA ARG A 144 5.07 6.10 -5.59
C ARG A 144 5.18 7.61 -5.81
N ASP A 145 5.18 8.01 -7.09
CA ASP A 145 5.20 9.43 -7.43
C ASP A 145 4.02 10.16 -6.79
N PRO A 146 4.23 11.35 -6.22
CA PRO A 146 3.15 12.16 -5.67
C PRO A 146 2.06 12.45 -6.71
N THR A 147 0.82 12.47 -6.26
CA THR A 147 -0.35 12.78 -7.10
C THR A 147 -1.14 13.94 -6.48
N PRO A 148 -2.08 14.56 -7.21
CA PRO A 148 -3.01 15.52 -6.60
C PRO A 148 -3.83 14.94 -5.44
N LEU A 149 -3.97 13.61 -5.38
CA LEU A 149 -4.65 12.88 -4.31
C LEU A 149 -3.69 12.44 -3.18
N GLY A 150 -2.52 13.07 -3.05
CA GLY A 150 -1.55 12.77 -2.00
C GLY A 150 -0.40 11.88 -2.45
N LEU A 151 0.41 11.44 -1.48
CA LEU A 151 1.54 10.53 -1.66
C LEU A 151 1.09 9.07 -1.53
N PRO A 152 1.14 8.27 -2.61
CA PRO A 152 0.77 6.87 -2.54
C PRO A 152 1.86 6.04 -1.83
N MET A 153 1.55 5.48 -0.66
CA MET A 153 2.34 4.43 -0.01
C MET A 153 1.80 3.08 -0.47
N GLN A 154 2.45 2.48 -1.47
CA GLN A 154 2.00 1.23 -2.08
C GLN A 154 2.47 0.02 -1.28
N ILE A 155 1.50 -0.81 -0.92
CA ILE A 155 1.69 -2.14 -0.36
C ILE A 155 1.60 -3.15 -1.51
N TYR A 156 2.59 -4.02 -1.60
CA TYR A 156 2.65 -5.11 -2.57
C TYR A 156 3.08 -6.38 -1.83
N CYS A 157 2.17 -7.30 -1.64
CA CYS A 157 2.43 -8.57 -0.96
C CYS A 157 1.47 -9.65 -1.48
N PHE A 158 1.61 -10.87 -0.96
CA PHE A 158 0.73 -11.98 -1.31
C PHE A 158 0.17 -12.59 -0.03
N THR A 159 -1.11 -12.93 -0.06
CA THR A 159 -1.74 -13.75 0.98
C THR A 159 -1.36 -15.22 0.82
N ASP A 160 -1.52 -16.01 1.88
CA ASP A 160 -1.32 -17.46 1.91
C ASP A 160 -2.51 -18.24 1.33
N THR A 161 -3.45 -17.57 0.70
CA THR A 161 -4.67 -18.18 0.13
C THR A 161 -5.04 -17.54 -1.20
N THR A 162 -5.65 -18.33 -2.08
CA THR A 162 -6.25 -17.86 -3.33
C THR A 162 -7.77 -17.75 -3.24
N VAL A 163 -8.36 -18.19 -2.14
CA VAL A 163 -9.81 -18.14 -1.90
C VAL A 163 -10.26 -16.70 -1.73
N TRP A 164 -11.18 -16.26 -2.57
CA TRP A 164 -11.52 -14.84 -2.69
C TRP A 164 -12.02 -14.21 -1.39
N HIS A 165 -12.99 -14.81 -0.73
CA HIS A 165 -13.56 -14.22 0.49
C HIS A 165 -12.54 -14.14 1.63
N GLU A 166 -11.63 -15.12 1.75
CA GLU A 166 -10.53 -15.05 2.72
C GLU A 166 -9.55 -13.93 2.38
N TYR A 167 -9.17 -13.83 1.11
CA TYR A 167 -8.30 -12.77 0.61
C TYR A 167 -8.87 -11.37 0.90
N GLU A 168 -10.16 -11.15 0.65
CA GLU A 168 -10.80 -9.85 0.95
C GLU A 168 -10.82 -9.57 2.46
N GLY A 169 -11.07 -10.58 3.29
CA GLY A 169 -10.98 -10.46 4.76
C GLY A 169 -9.58 -10.06 5.21
N ILE A 170 -8.54 -10.78 4.77
CA ILE A 170 -7.14 -10.48 5.09
C ILE A 170 -6.76 -9.07 4.64
N GLN A 171 -7.13 -8.71 3.41
CA GLN A 171 -6.86 -7.37 2.89
C GLN A 171 -7.58 -6.29 3.70
N GLY A 172 -8.84 -6.53 4.08
CA GLY A 172 -9.62 -5.63 4.92
C GLY A 172 -8.94 -5.39 6.27
N ASP A 173 -8.64 -6.44 7.00
CA ASP A 173 -8.00 -6.37 8.32
C ASP A 173 -6.66 -5.63 8.29
N ILE A 174 -5.84 -5.90 7.26
CA ILE A 174 -4.56 -5.19 7.07
C ILE A 174 -4.79 -3.69 6.87
N PHE A 175 -5.69 -3.31 5.96
CA PHE A 175 -5.89 -1.88 5.66
C PHE A 175 -6.61 -1.14 6.78
N ASP A 176 -7.51 -1.78 7.51
CA ASP A 176 -8.13 -1.21 8.72
C ASP A 176 -7.07 -0.88 9.76
N HIS A 177 -6.16 -1.83 10.04
CA HIS A 177 -5.04 -1.58 10.94
C HIS A 177 -4.13 -0.45 10.45
N LEU A 178 -3.73 -0.48 9.18
CA LEU A 178 -2.82 0.51 8.62
C LEU A 178 -3.42 1.92 8.60
N LEU A 179 -4.72 2.05 8.35
CA LEU A 179 -5.41 3.33 8.43
C LEU A 179 -5.51 3.84 9.88
N ALA A 180 -5.82 2.96 10.83
CA ALA A 180 -5.97 3.30 12.23
C ALA A 180 -4.64 3.71 12.90
N ILE A 181 -3.50 3.17 12.46
CA ILE A 181 -2.18 3.45 13.06
C ILE A 181 -1.54 4.77 12.60
N LEU A 182 -2.01 5.38 11.49
CA LEU A 182 -1.40 6.58 10.92
C LEU A 182 -1.20 7.73 11.91
N PRO A 183 -2.15 8.03 12.82
CA PRO A 183 -1.99 9.09 13.82
C PRO A 183 -0.80 8.87 14.75
N GLU A 184 -0.40 7.64 15.03
CA GLU A 184 0.78 7.32 15.85
C GLU A 184 2.09 7.77 15.21
N PHE A 185 2.08 8.01 13.89
CA PHE A 185 3.19 8.57 13.12
C PHE A 185 2.98 10.05 12.77
N ASP A 186 1.96 10.70 13.35
CA ASP A 186 1.52 12.06 12.98
C ASP A 186 1.33 12.19 11.44
N LEU A 187 0.73 11.17 10.84
CA LEU A 187 0.38 11.12 9.43
C LEU A 187 -1.13 11.07 9.25
N ARG A 188 -1.60 11.63 8.14
CA ARG A 188 -3.01 11.65 7.79
C ARG A 188 -3.21 11.07 6.39
N VAL A 189 -4.38 10.46 6.18
CA VAL A 189 -4.85 10.13 4.83
C VAL A 189 -5.23 11.41 4.11
N PHE A 190 -4.87 11.51 2.84
CA PHE A 190 -5.45 12.53 1.98
C PHE A 190 -6.94 12.23 1.76
N GLN A 191 -7.77 13.21 1.97
CA GLN A 191 -9.20 13.18 1.67
C GLN A 191 -9.59 14.50 1.04
N GLU A 192 -10.36 14.46 -0.05
CA GLU A 192 -10.93 15.68 -0.61
C GLU A 192 -11.88 16.30 0.42
N PRO A 193 -11.87 17.65 0.57
CA PRO A 193 -12.74 18.33 1.52
C PRO A 193 -14.20 17.96 1.28
N SER A 194 -14.86 17.50 2.32
CA SER A 194 -16.31 17.28 2.30
C SER A 194 -17.07 18.59 2.50
N GLY A 195 -18.37 18.60 2.22
CA GLY A 195 -19.20 19.77 2.49
C GLY A 195 -19.29 20.13 3.98
N LEU A 196 -18.93 19.23 4.90
CA LEU A 196 -18.81 19.51 6.33
C LEU A 196 -17.52 20.26 6.64
N ASP A 197 -16.39 19.85 6.05
CA ASP A 197 -15.10 20.51 6.25
C ASP A 197 -15.14 21.97 5.78
N VAL A 198 -15.85 22.25 4.69
CA VAL A 198 -16.05 23.61 4.17
C VAL A 198 -16.92 24.46 5.12
N ARG A 199 -17.85 23.86 5.86
CA ARG A 199 -18.69 24.59 6.84
C ARG A 199 -17.96 24.94 8.12
N GLU A 200 -16.94 24.18 8.48
CA GLU A 200 -16.13 24.40 9.68
C GLU A 200 -15.01 25.44 9.47
N VAL A 201 -14.79 25.89 8.24
CA VAL A 201 -13.86 27.00 7.99
C VAL A 201 -14.44 28.29 8.59
N PRO A 202 -13.83 28.88 9.62
CA PRO A 202 -14.33 30.14 10.17
C PRO A 202 -14.30 31.21 9.08
N PRO A 203 -15.33 32.08 9.00
CA PRO A 203 -15.34 33.14 8.01
C PRO A 203 -14.06 33.96 8.15
N GLY A 204 -13.25 33.99 7.08
CA GLY A 204 -11.98 34.70 7.03
C GLY A 204 -12.17 36.11 7.55
N LYS A 205 -11.32 36.56 8.47
CA LYS A 205 -11.23 37.98 8.81
C LYS A 205 -10.91 38.69 7.48
N GLY A 206 -11.90 39.38 6.95
CA GLY A 206 -11.77 40.17 5.75
C GLY A 206 -10.51 41.04 5.86
N ALA A 207 -9.70 40.98 4.79
CA ALA A 207 -8.61 41.92 4.62
C ALA A 207 -9.22 43.34 4.64
N ALA A 208 -8.86 44.11 5.65
CA ALA A 208 -9.03 45.53 5.69
C ALA A 208 -7.83 46.18 5.05
#